data_06ac1b44227b0f9da12cad6de68cb934
#
_entry.id   06ac1b44227b0f9da12cad6de68cb934
#
_cell.length_a   1.000
_cell.length_b   1.000
_cell.length_c   1.000
_cell.angle_alpha   90.00
_cell.angle_beta   90.00
_cell.angle_gamma   90.00
#
_symmetry.space_group_name_H-M   'P 1'
#
loop_
_entity.id
_entity.type
_entity.pdbx_description
1 polymer ?
#
loop_
_entity_poly.entity_id
_entity_poly.type
_entity_poly.pdbx_seq_one_letter_code
_entity_poly.pdbx_strand_id
1 'polypeptide(L)'
;MNILIVDDHSGYLESLKSIVTYAFEDAKNLKITKSLNCENAIQTIKHHVAINKTFDLGIIDYIMPAYNEEEINNGGDLCTYLKKVMPTCKTVINTGILEDFTLFEIDQKVKPDGLTLKSDLSVEDYIKVIQEVVQGKKF
;
A
#
# COMPACT_ATOMS: atom_id res chain seq x y z
N MET A 1 15.06 2.44 4.12
CA MET A 1 13.80 1.77 3.74
C MET A 1 12.72 2.82 3.50
N ASN A 2 12.12 2.81 2.34
CA ASN A 2 11.07 3.78 1.96
C ASN A 2 9.74 3.06 1.84
N ILE A 3 8.73 3.56 2.55
CA ILE A 3 7.40 2.96 2.57
C ILE A 3 6.35 4.01 2.23
N LEU A 4 5.45 3.66 1.30
CA LEU A 4 4.30 4.49 0.93
C LEU A 4 3.05 3.91 1.56
N ILE A 5 2.28 4.74 2.25
CA ILE A 5 0.98 4.35 2.78
C ILE A 5 -0.09 5.29 2.24
N VAL A 6 -1.16 4.71 1.71
CA VAL A 6 -2.23 5.45 1.01
C VAL A 6 -3.58 5.05 1.57
N ASP A 7 -4.29 6.01 2.14
CA ASP A 7 -5.63 5.81 2.70
C ASP A 7 -6.30 7.18 2.81
N ASP A 8 -7.57 7.28 2.45
CA ASP A 8 -8.28 8.56 2.48
C ASP A 8 -8.82 8.94 3.87
N HIS A 9 -8.63 8.06 4.87
CA HIS A 9 -9.00 8.32 6.27
C HIS A 9 -7.76 8.76 7.06
N SER A 10 -7.65 10.05 7.36
CA SER A 10 -6.46 10.62 8.01
C SER A 10 -6.14 9.99 9.37
N GLY A 11 -7.17 9.71 10.18
CA GLY A 11 -6.97 9.07 11.49
C GLY A 11 -6.41 7.66 11.37
N TYR A 12 -6.94 6.88 10.43
CA TYR A 12 -6.42 5.53 10.17
C TYR A 12 -4.99 5.59 9.65
N LEU A 13 -4.72 6.54 8.76
CA LEU A 13 -3.38 6.71 8.18
C LEU A 13 -2.33 7.01 9.25
N GLU A 14 -2.66 7.83 10.25
CA GLU A 14 -1.75 8.10 11.37
C GLU A 14 -1.52 6.86 12.22
N SER A 15 -2.56 6.07 12.49
CA SER A 15 -2.43 4.80 13.20
C SER A 15 -1.57 3.82 12.43
N LEU A 16 -1.79 3.72 11.13
CA LEU A 16 -1.01 2.84 10.26
C LEU A 16 0.46 3.25 10.23
N LYS A 17 0.74 4.55 10.18
CA LYS A 17 2.11 5.05 10.24
C LYS A 17 2.82 4.60 11.51
N SER A 18 2.14 4.67 12.65
CA SER A 18 2.69 4.21 13.93
C SER A 18 2.99 2.71 13.91
N ILE A 19 2.07 1.93 13.37
CA ILE A 19 2.24 0.46 13.25
C ILE A 19 3.44 0.13 12.37
N VAL A 20 3.53 0.77 11.21
CA VAL A 20 4.62 0.55 10.26
C VAL A 20 5.96 0.99 10.84
N THR A 21 5.98 2.11 11.55
CA THR A 21 7.19 2.59 12.24
C THR A 21 7.70 1.54 13.23
N TYR A 22 6.80 0.97 14.01
CA TYR A 22 7.15 -0.08 14.95
C TYR A 22 7.63 -1.35 14.25
N ALA A 23 6.94 -1.75 13.18
CA ALA A 23 7.27 -2.96 12.44
C ALA A 23 8.68 -2.95 11.84
N PHE A 24 9.16 -1.78 11.47
CA PHE A 24 10.45 -1.61 10.79
C PHE A 24 11.41 -0.69 11.56
N GLU A 25 11.28 -0.66 12.88
CA GLU A 25 12.10 0.24 13.72
C GLU A 25 13.60 -0.02 13.59
N ASP A 26 13.99 -1.23 13.24
CA ASP A 26 15.40 -1.60 13.06
C ASP A 26 15.95 -1.28 11.66
N ALA A 27 15.08 -0.83 10.74
CA ALA A 27 15.52 -0.49 9.39
C ALA A 27 16.29 0.83 9.39
N LYS A 28 17.42 0.84 8.67
CA LYS A 28 18.19 2.09 8.51
C LYS A 28 17.47 3.06 7.61
N ASN A 29 17.49 4.32 8.01
CA ASN A 29 16.92 5.41 7.22
C ASN A 29 15.45 5.17 6.84
N LEU A 30 14.67 4.67 7.78
CA LEU A 30 13.25 4.44 7.57
C LEU A 30 12.55 5.75 7.26
N LYS A 31 11.86 5.79 6.12
CA LYS A 31 11.06 6.94 5.71
C LYS A 31 9.69 6.47 5.28
N ILE A 32 8.65 7.01 5.90
CA ILE A 32 7.26 6.68 5.61
C ILE A 32 6.61 7.89 4.97
N THR A 33 6.08 7.72 3.76
CA THR A 33 5.37 8.76 3.03
C THR A 33 3.89 8.45 3.04
N LYS A 34 3.08 9.41 3.50
CA LYS A 34 1.62 9.29 3.58
C LYS A 34 0.96 9.97 2.40
N SER A 35 -0.13 9.40 1.93
CA SER A 35 -0.93 10.00 0.87
C SER A 35 -2.41 9.79 1.16
N LEU A 36 -3.22 10.86 1.05
CA LEU A 36 -4.65 10.82 1.37
C LEU A 36 -5.54 10.56 0.14
N ASN A 37 -4.97 10.54 -1.06
CA ASN A 37 -5.74 10.33 -2.27
C ASN A 37 -4.85 9.82 -3.41
N CYS A 38 -5.49 9.36 -4.48
CA CYS A 38 -4.78 8.78 -5.61
C CYS A 38 -3.93 9.81 -6.35
N GLU A 39 -4.42 11.05 -6.51
CA GLU A 39 -3.67 12.11 -7.19
C GLU A 39 -2.34 12.38 -6.50
N ASN A 40 -2.38 12.60 -5.19
CA ASN A 40 -1.17 12.84 -4.40
C ASN A 40 -0.23 11.65 -4.46
N ALA A 41 -0.76 10.43 -4.36
CA ALA A 41 0.04 9.21 -4.44
C ALA A 41 0.74 9.09 -5.80
N ILE A 42 0.04 9.34 -6.91
CA ILE A 42 0.61 9.28 -8.25
C ILE A 42 1.72 10.32 -8.41
N GLN A 43 1.49 11.55 -7.96
CA GLN A 43 2.50 12.61 -8.02
C GLN A 43 3.74 12.25 -7.22
N THR A 44 3.55 11.68 -6.03
CA THR A 44 4.63 11.22 -5.17
C THR A 44 5.44 10.11 -5.84
N ILE A 45 4.76 9.13 -6.44
CA ILE A 45 5.42 8.03 -7.15
C ILE A 45 6.21 8.56 -8.34
N LYS A 46 5.62 9.44 -9.14
CA LYS A 46 6.30 10.05 -10.29
C LYS A 46 7.55 10.82 -9.88
N HIS A 47 7.46 11.56 -8.78
CA HIS A 47 8.61 12.31 -8.26
C HIS A 47 9.74 11.35 -7.85
N HIS A 48 9.43 10.27 -7.15
CA HIS A 48 10.42 9.29 -6.74
C HIS A 48 11.09 8.62 -7.95
N VAL A 49 10.29 8.24 -8.95
CA VAL A 49 10.83 7.67 -10.19
C VAL A 49 11.80 8.65 -10.86
N ALA A 50 11.43 9.95 -10.92
CA ALA A 50 12.25 10.97 -11.57
C ALA A 50 13.62 11.16 -10.91
N ILE A 51 13.72 10.92 -9.60
CA ILE A 51 14.97 11.03 -8.86
C ILE A 51 15.63 9.68 -8.56
N ASN A 52 15.21 8.63 -9.29
CA ASN A 52 15.74 7.26 -9.16
C ASN A 52 15.62 6.68 -7.75
N LYS A 53 14.53 7.00 -7.06
CA LYS A 53 14.19 6.40 -5.76
C LYS A 53 12.99 5.48 -5.91
N THR A 54 12.97 4.40 -5.13
CA THR A 54 11.87 3.45 -5.13
C THR A 54 11.31 3.31 -3.71
N PHE A 55 10.04 2.89 -3.63
CA PHE A 55 9.48 2.41 -2.37
C PHE A 55 9.77 0.92 -2.24
N ASP A 56 10.07 0.50 -1.03
CA ASP A 56 10.26 -0.93 -0.71
C ASP A 56 8.93 -1.62 -0.48
N LEU A 57 7.95 -0.87 0.05
CA LEU A 57 6.62 -1.36 0.37
C LEU A 57 5.59 -0.26 0.10
N GLY A 58 4.49 -0.62 -0.51
CA GLY A 58 3.31 0.23 -0.65
C GLY A 58 2.10 -0.44 0.00
N ILE A 59 1.46 0.24 0.94
CA ILE A 59 0.23 -0.22 1.59
C ILE A 59 -0.89 0.69 1.15
N ILE A 60 -1.88 0.15 0.43
CA ILE A 60 -2.88 0.94 -0.30
C ILE A 60 -4.27 0.47 0.07
N ASP A 61 -5.16 1.40 0.45
CA ASP A 61 -6.58 1.10 0.61
C ASP A 61 -7.22 0.94 -0.78
N TYR A 62 -8.10 -0.05 -0.92
CA TYR A 62 -8.79 -0.31 -2.19
C TYR A 62 -9.86 0.74 -2.48
N ILE A 63 -10.66 1.09 -1.47
CA ILE A 63 -11.76 2.05 -1.66
C ILE A 63 -11.21 3.47 -1.53
N MET A 64 -10.93 4.07 -2.67
CA MET A 64 -10.40 5.42 -2.78
C MET A 64 -11.18 6.17 -3.86
N PRO A 65 -11.41 7.49 -3.69
CA PRO A 65 -11.99 8.29 -4.77
C PRO A 65 -11.15 8.20 -6.04
N ALA A 66 -11.83 8.16 -7.18
CA ALA A 66 -11.17 8.05 -8.47
C ALA A 66 -10.33 9.28 -8.81
N TYR A 67 -9.22 9.06 -9.52
CA TYR A 67 -8.43 10.11 -10.14
C TYR A 67 -8.53 9.92 -11.65
N ASN A 68 -9.51 10.58 -12.26
CA ASN A 68 -9.90 10.33 -13.65
C ASN A 68 -8.83 10.70 -14.67
N GLU A 69 -8.01 11.70 -14.39
CA GLU A 69 -6.94 12.14 -15.31
C GLU A 69 -5.91 11.05 -15.60
N GLU A 70 -5.73 10.10 -14.67
CA GLU A 70 -4.79 9.00 -14.83
C GLU A 70 -5.51 7.65 -14.97
N GLU A 71 -6.84 7.66 -15.15
CA GLU A 71 -7.66 6.45 -15.24
C GLU A 71 -7.54 5.55 -14.01
N ILE A 72 -7.34 6.14 -12.84
CA ILE A 72 -7.29 5.44 -11.55
C ILE A 72 -8.67 5.48 -10.92
N ASN A 73 -9.35 4.35 -10.85
CA ASN A 73 -10.71 4.25 -10.31
C ASN A 73 -10.74 3.87 -8.83
N ASN A 74 -9.68 3.23 -8.35
CA ASN A 74 -9.62 2.72 -6.99
C ASN A 74 -8.17 2.44 -6.59
N GLY A 75 -7.96 1.97 -5.38
CA GLY A 75 -6.62 1.61 -4.90
C GLY A 75 -5.99 0.43 -5.64
N GLY A 76 -6.81 -0.43 -6.25
CA GLY A 76 -6.29 -1.53 -7.08
C GLY A 76 -5.58 -1.02 -8.32
N ASP A 77 -6.16 -0.02 -8.99
CA ASP A 77 -5.53 0.62 -10.15
C ASP A 77 -4.24 1.34 -9.73
N LEU A 78 -4.24 1.99 -8.57
CA LEU A 78 -3.04 2.63 -8.03
C LEU A 78 -1.94 1.60 -7.76
N CYS A 79 -2.30 0.46 -7.19
CA CYS A 79 -1.37 -0.64 -6.94
C CYS A 79 -0.77 -1.16 -8.25
N THR A 80 -1.60 -1.35 -9.26
CA THR A 80 -1.15 -1.78 -10.59
C THR A 80 -0.16 -0.79 -11.19
N TYR A 81 -0.45 0.51 -11.07
CA TYR A 81 0.44 1.56 -11.53
C TYR A 81 1.79 1.51 -10.80
N LEU A 82 1.75 1.40 -9.47
CA LEU A 82 2.96 1.32 -8.66
C LEU A 82 3.83 0.13 -9.06
N LYS A 83 3.24 -1.03 -9.24
CA LYS A 83 3.96 -2.24 -9.67
C LYS A 83 4.59 -2.08 -11.05
N LYS A 84 3.92 -1.35 -11.94
CA LYS A 84 4.42 -1.10 -13.29
C LYS A 84 5.68 -0.22 -13.28
N VAL A 85 5.67 0.86 -12.51
CA VAL A 85 6.77 1.84 -12.51
C VAL A 85 7.84 1.53 -11.47
N MET A 86 7.52 0.73 -10.46
CA MET A 86 8.45 0.27 -9.43
C MET A 86 8.30 -1.25 -9.24
N PRO A 87 8.81 -2.06 -10.18
CA PRO A 87 8.57 -3.53 -10.16
C PRO A 87 9.10 -4.24 -8.91
N THR A 88 10.07 -3.68 -8.23
CA THR A 88 10.64 -4.28 -7.01
C THR A 88 9.89 -3.90 -5.73
N CYS A 89 8.97 -2.93 -5.82
CA CYS A 89 8.16 -2.52 -4.67
C CYS A 89 7.17 -3.62 -4.30
N LYS A 90 7.18 -4.04 -3.04
CA LYS A 90 6.17 -4.96 -2.52
C LYS A 90 4.88 -4.19 -2.25
N THR A 91 3.74 -4.83 -2.47
CA THR A 91 2.44 -4.17 -2.36
C THR A 91 1.49 -4.93 -1.44
N VAL A 92 0.75 -4.19 -0.63
CA VAL A 92 -0.32 -4.72 0.20
C VAL A 92 -1.57 -3.88 -0.03
N ILE A 93 -2.66 -4.54 -0.40
CA ILE A 93 -3.99 -3.91 -0.38
C ILE A 93 -4.55 -4.16 1.02
N ASN A 94 -4.81 -3.08 1.75
CA ASN A 94 -5.32 -3.13 3.11
C ASN A 94 -6.67 -2.40 3.16
N THR A 95 -7.76 -3.15 3.23
CA THR A 95 -9.09 -2.61 2.96
C THR A 95 -10.15 -3.09 3.92
N GLY A 96 -11.24 -2.32 4.02
CA GLY A 96 -12.43 -2.71 4.77
C GLY A 96 -13.47 -3.48 3.97
N ILE A 97 -13.20 -3.80 2.70
CA ILE A 97 -14.15 -4.55 1.85
C ILE A 97 -14.32 -5.96 2.37
N LEU A 98 -15.57 -6.41 2.44
CA LEU A 98 -15.93 -7.74 2.91
C LEU A 98 -16.54 -8.63 1.85
N GLU A 99 -16.79 -8.12 0.64
CA GLU A 99 -17.39 -8.91 -0.45
C GLU A 99 -16.38 -9.87 -1.05
N ASP A 100 -16.71 -11.16 -1.03
CA ASP A 100 -15.83 -12.22 -1.54
C ASP A 100 -15.50 -12.03 -3.01
N PHE A 101 -16.48 -11.61 -3.82
CA PHE A 101 -16.25 -11.40 -5.24
C PHE A 101 -15.22 -10.31 -5.51
N THR A 102 -15.31 -9.20 -4.78
CA THR A 102 -14.34 -8.09 -4.91
C THR A 102 -12.95 -8.52 -4.48
N LEU A 103 -12.85 -9.25 -3.38
CA LEU A 103 -11.57 -9.79 -2.92
C LEU A 103 -10.96 -10.73 -3.95
N PHE A 104 -11.78 -11.57 -4.55
CA PHE A 104 -11.34 -12.47 -5.62
C PHE A 104 -10.82 -11.68 -6.83
N GLU A 105 -11.53 -10.63 -7.25
CA GLU A 105 -11.10 -9.79 -8.35
C GLU A 105 -9.76 -9.11 -8.08
N ILE A 106 -9.58 -8.58 -6.86
CA ILE A 106 -8.31 -7.97 -6.47
C ILE A 106 -7.18 -8.99 -6.58
N ASP A 107 -7.39 -10.18 -6.04
CA ASP A 107 -6.37 -11.23 -6.08
C ASP A 107 -6.01 -11.62 -7.51
N GLN A 108 -6.99 -11.71 -8.39
CA GLN A 108 -6.79 -12.16 -9.77
C GLN A 108 -6.25 -11.07 -10.70
N LYS A 109 -6.72 -9.84 -10.56
CA LYS A 109 -6.40 -8.75 -11.49
C LYS A 109 -5.26 -7.87 -11.03
N VAL A 110 -5.25 -7.50 -9.75
CA VAL A 110 -4.22 -6.64 -9.18
C VAL A 110 -3.00 -7.43 -8.75
N LYS A 111 -3.22 -8.60 -8.19
CA LYS A 111 -2.18 -9.52 -7.71
C LYS A 111 -1.21 -8.82 -6.75
N PRO A 112 -1.72 -8.23 -5.65
CA PRO A 112 -0.83 -7.64 -4.66
C PRO A 112 -0.02 -8.74 -3.98
N ASP A 113 1.09 -8.37 -3.36
CA ASP A 113 1.89 -9.31 -2.56
C ASP A 113 1.17 -9.69 -1.27
N GLY A 114 0.32 -8.81 -0.75
CA GLY A 114 -0.54 -9.09 0.38
C GLY A 114 -1.91 -8.47 0.21
N LEU A 115 -2.92 -9.13 0.76
CA LEU A 115 -4.30 -8.64 0.79
C LEU A 115 -4.84 -8.83 2.19
N THR A 116 -5.09 -7.74 2.90
CA THR A 116 -5.53 -7.75 4.29
C THR A 116 -6.83 -6.98 4.47
N LEU A 117 -7.66 -7.45 5.39
CA LEU A 117 -8.86 -6.74 5.82
C LEU A 117 -8.54 -5.99 7.11
N LYS A 118 -8.93 -4.71 7.18
CA LYS A 118 -8.60 -3.83 8.31
C LYS A 118 -9.06 -4.37 9.67
N SER A 119 -10.11 -5.16 9.70
CA SER A 119 -10.71 -5.68 10.93
C SER A 119 -10.34 -7.12 11.28
N ASP A 120 -9.64 -7.83 10.40
CA ASP A 120 -9.40 -9.28 10.55
C ASP A 120 -8.17 -9.62 11.37
N LEU A 121 -7.18 -8.77 11.37
CA LEU A 121 -5.90 -9.05 12.01
C LEU A 121 -5.69 -8.18 13.24
N SER A 122 -5.11 -8.76 14.28
CA SER A 122 -4.57 -7.97 15.39
C SER A 122 -3.40 -7.12 14.87
N VAL A 123 -3.02 -6.08 15.62
CA VAL A 123 -1.84 -5.28 15.28
C VAL A 123 -0.60 -6.16 15.19
N GLU A 124 -0.43 -7.08 16.12
CA GLU A 124 0.72 -7.99 16.13
C GLU A 124 0.78 -8.88 14.89
N ASP A 125 -0.37 -9.44 14.49
CA ASP A 125 -0.44 -10.29 13.30
C ASP A 125 -0.22 -9.47 12.03
N TYR A 126 -0.75 -8.25 11.98
CA TYR A 126 -0.55 -7.35 10.85
C TYR A 126 0.94 -6.99 10.67
N ILE A 127 1.63 -6.68 11.77
CA ILE A 127 3.07 -6.41 11.75
C ILE A 127 3.82 -7.58 11.13
N LYS A 128 3.49 -8.80 11.53
CA LYS A 128 4.09 -10.00 10.98
C LYS A 128 3.87 -10.12 9.48
N VAL A 129 2.63 -9.85 9.03
CA VAL A 129 2.27 -9.93 7.60
C VAL A 129 3.12 -8.97 6.78
N ILE A 130 3.21 -7.69 7.17
CA ILE A 130 3.95 -6.71 6.38
C ILE A 130 5.47 -6.98 6.42
N GLN A 131 5.99 -7.48 7.52
CA GLN A 131 7.39 -7.89 7.60
C GLN A 131 7.67 -9.06 6.64
N GLU A 132 6.80 -10.04 6.58
CA GLU A 132 6.94 -11.20 5.70
C GLU A 132 6.79 -10.82 4.23
N VAL A 133 5.85 -9.92 3.91
CA VAL A 133 5.67 -9.43 2.54
C VAL A 133 6.94 -8.74 2.04
N VAL A 134 7.56 -7.91 2.87
CA VAL A 134 8.83 -7.25 2.51
C VAL A 134 9.94 -8.27 2.23
N GLN A 135 9.90 -9.42 2.90
CA GLN A 135 10.85 -10.51 2.66
C GLN A 135 10.55 -11.34 1.42
N GLY A 136 9.46 -11.03 0.72
CA GLY A 136 9.10 -11.72 -0.51
C GLY A 136 8.02 -12.79 -0.37
N LYS A 137 7.44 -12.95 0.81
CA LYS A 137 6.33 -13.88 1.01
C LYS A 137 5.01 -13.28 0.55
N LYS A 138 4.09 -14.14 0.12
CA LYS A 138 2.73 -13.74 -0.26
C LYS A 138 1.78 -13.91 0.93
N PHE A 139 0.79 -13.05 0.99
CA PHE A 139 -0.28 -13.16 1.97
C PHE A 139 -1.67 -12.90 1.29
#